data_cc0c075bfc4ef05ef2c9b850d98a82ac
#
_entry.id   cc0c075bfc4ef05ef2c9b850d98a82ac
#
_cell.length_a   1.000
_cell.length_b   1.000
_cell.length_c   1.000
_cell.angle_alpha   90.00
_cell.angle_beta   90.00
_cell.angle_gamma   90.00
#
_symmetry.space_group_name_H-M   'P 1'
#
loop_
_entity.id
_entity.type
_entity.pdbx_description
1 polymer ?
#
loop_
_entity_poly.entity_id
_entity_poly.type
_entity_poly.pdbx_seq_one_letter_code
_entity_poly.pdbx_strand_id
1 'polypeptide(L)'
;MTNFMKRLTSALCMLFVVGILATVAQTYKYQKIQGWSDATNAKLENFMISTIPMNIRKVAVFDCDGTLLGQVPYYLAEESLYDYAEKNYKGKTDKVSKEKYALVSKMINEDAISRERDRVKFLSGLTPEEAQRIGDDCFHEKYQNKFYPQMKALLANLRNFGFETWVISASPELLYQRFCVQELGFQEDHVIGVKSPVSQDGKITDQITFPSPQDQGKAECVYTFVKTRPLFAAGNSRGDMEMMNTSVGLKLMLNPDDTKPNKDMKNMTAKKYWEQDPNCIIEYTRDVPEDGKDWTCKKLGVKVNATTNVSDPAVVTY
;
A
#
# COMPACT_ATOMS: atom_id res chain seq x y z
N MET A 1 31.00 -28.16 52.79
CA MET A 1 30.94 -27.18 51.64
C MET A 1 30.01 -27.59 50.48
N THR A 2 29.62 -28.85 50.34
CA THR A 2 28.85 -29.35 49.17
C THR A 2 27.33 -29.08 49.18
N ASN A 3 26.69 -28.98 50.36
CA ASN A 3 25.24 -28.78 50.44
C ASN A 3 24.79 -27.30 50.32
N PHE A 4 25.68 -26.38 50.69
CA PHE A 4 25.37 -24.95 50.58
C PHE A 4 25.45 -24.46 49.12
N MET A 5 26.46 -24.93 48.37
CA MET A 5 26.59 -24.61 46.95
C MET A 5 25.46 -25.20 46.11
N LYS A 6 24.95 -26.41 46.39
CA LYS A 6 23.80 -27.00 45.70
C LYS A 6 22.49 -26.22 45.92
N ARG A 7 22.31 -25.67 47.11
CA ARG A 7 21.12 -24.82 47.40
C ARG A 7 21.21 -23.43 46.76
N LEU A 8 22.43 -22.87 46.64
CA LEU A 8 22.64 -21.60 45.95
C LEU A 8 22.42 -21.71 44.43
N THR A 9 22.89 -22.81 43.80
CA THR A 9 22.66 -23.05 42.39
C THR A 9 21.19 -23.34 42.06
N SER A 10 20.47 -24.08 42.91
CA SER A 10 19.02 -24.30 42.73
C SER A 10 18.19 -23.01 42.89
N ALA A 11 18.56 -22.15 43.85
CA ALA A 11 17.89 -20.87 44.04
C ALA A 11 18.17 -19.89 42.87
N LEU A 12 19.40 -19.91 42.33
CA LEU A 12 19.79 -19.08 41.20
C LEU A 12 19.10 -19.55 39.89
N CYS A 13 18.98 -20.88 39.69
CA CYS A 13 18.23 -21.43 38.55
C CYS A 13 16.73 -21.15 38.66
N MET A 14 16.12 -21.20 39.85
CA MET A 14 14.72 -20.80 40.02
C MET A 14 14.49 -19.31 39.78
N LEU A 15 15.40 -18.44 40.20
CA LEU A 15 15.33 -17.01 39.90
C LEU A 15 15.49 -16.71 38.41
N PHE A 16 16.34 -17.46 37.71
CA PHE A 16 16.50 -17.33 36.24
C PHE A 16 15.27 -17.84 35.46
N VAL A 17 14.64 -18.93 35.91
CA VAL A 17 13.42 -19.48 35.27
C VAL A 17 12.22 -18.58 35.55
N VAL A 18 12.10 -17.97 36.72
CA VAL A 18 11.04 -17.00 37.04
C VAL A 18 11.26 -15.67 36.30
N GLY A 19 12.52 -15.28 36.08
CA GLY A 19 12.86 -14.08 35.29
C GLY A 19 12.60 -14.21 33.80
N ILE A 20 12.64 -15.43 33.23
CA ILE A 20 12.35 -15.70 31.82
C ILE A 20 10.84 -15.86 31.56
N LEU A 21 10.05 -16.12 32.61
CA LEU A 21 8.59 -16.22 32.51
C LEU A 21 7.85 -14.90 32.78
N ALA A 22 8.54 -13.80 32.99
CA ALA A 22 7.98 -12.47 32.79
C ALA A 22 7.87 -12.20 31.27
N THR A 23 7.12 -13.03 30.57
CA THR A 23 6.55 -12.65 29.29
C THR A 23 5.80 -11.36 29.55
N VAL A 24 6.33 -10.25 29.00
CA VAL A 24 5.56 -9.01 28.93
C VAL A 24 4.24 -9.41 28.27
N ALA A 25 3.17 -9.49 29.07
CA ALA A 25 1.86 -9.79 28.53
C ALA A 25 1.58 -8.66 27.54
N GLN A 26 1.62 -8.99 26.26
CA GLN A 26 1.34 -8.01 25.19
C GLN A 26 -0.08 -7.51 25.45
N THR A 27 -0.20 -6.26 25.86
CA THR A 27 -1.50 -5.65 26.13
C THR A 27 -2.11 -5.24 24.80
N TYR A 28 -2.95 -6.10 24.25
CA TYR A 28 -3.74 -5.78 23.05
C TYR A 28 -4.75 -4.67 23.41
N LYS A 29 -4.51 -3.47 22.88
CA LYS A 29 -5.42 -2.35 23.10
C LYS A 29 -5.73 -1.68 21.76
N TYR A 30 -7.01 -1.70 21.39
CA TYR A 30 -7.49 -0.96 20.24
C TYR A 30 -7.48 0.55 20.53
N GLN A 31 -6.99 1.32 19.57
CA GLN A 31 -7.04 2.79 19.60
C GLN A 31 -8.14 3.24 18.63
N LYS A 32 -9.14 3.96 19.14
CA LYS A 32 -10.23 4.49 18.30
C LYS A 32 -9.65 5.32 17.15
N ILE A 33 -10.04 4.99 15.94
CA ILE A 33 -9.65 5.72 14.73
C ILE A 33 -10.56 6.94 14.63
N GLN A 34 -9.97 8.12 14.75
CA GLN A 34 -10.67 9.37 14.67
C GLN A 34 -11.18 9.60 13.25
N GLY A 35 -12.38 10.18 13.12
CA GLY A 35 -12.99 10.45 11.83
C GLY A 35 -13.84 9.32 11.25
N TRP A 36 -13.74 8.10 11.80
CA TRP A 36 -14.63 7.00 11.45
C TRP A 36 -15.73 6.81 12.49
N SER A 37 -16.85 6.22 12.06
CA SER A 37 -18.02 6.01 12.93
C SER A 37 -17.71 5.10 14.11
N ASP A 38 -18.51 5.23 15.18
CA ASP A 38 -18.41 4.32 16.33
C ASP A 38 -18.71 2.86 15.93
N ALA A 39 -19.63 2.65 14.98
CA ALA A 39 -19.96 1.34 14.46
C ALA A 39 -18.77 0.69 13.72
N THR A 40 -18.06 1.45 12.89
CA THR A 40 -16.83 1.01 12.23
C THR A 40 -15.74 0.69 13.24
N ASN A 41 -15.51 1.58 14.21
CA ASN A 41 -14.53 1.34 15.25
C ASN A 41 -14.83 0.08 16.06
N ALA A 42 -16.10 -0.13 16.47
CA ALA A 42 -16.52 -1.33 17.17
C ALA A 42 -16.34 -2.60 16.33
N LYS A 43 -16.63 -2.55 15.03
CA LYS A 43 -16.45 -3.69 14.13
C LYS A 43 -14.97 -4.05 13.96
N LEU A 44 -14.09 -3.06 13.81
CA LEU A 44 -12.65 -3.24 13.75
C LEU A 44 -12.07 -3.78 15.06
N GLU A 45 -12.47 -3.22 16.20
CA GLU A 45 -12.04 -3.67 17.51
C GLU A 45 -12.45 -5.13 17.77
N ASN A 46 -13.73 -5.46 17.57
CA ASN A 46 -14.24 -6.82 17.72
C ASN A 46 -13.51 -7.81 16.80
N PHE A 47 -13.25 -7.43 15.55
CA PHE A 47 -12.48 -8.25 14.62
C PHE A 47 -11.07 -8.50 15.17
N MET A 48 -10.34 -7.46 15.56
CA MET A 48 -8.97 -7.60 16.07
C MET A 48 -8.93 -8.44 17.35
N ILE A 49 -9.84 -8.21 18.30
CA ILE A 49 -9.97 -9.01 19.54
C ILE A 49 -10.23 -10.48 19.20
N SER A 50 -11.10 -10.79 18.23
CA SER A 50 -11.39 -12.15 17.83
C SER A 50 -10.18 -12.91 17.28
N THR A 51 -9.15 -12.19 16.81
CA THR A 51 -7.91 -12.79 16.31
C THR A 51 -6.87 -13.11 17.41
N ILE A 52 -7.05 -12.59 18.63
CA ILE A 52 -6.08 -12.79 19.73
C ILE A 52 -5.81 -14.29 20.01
N PRO A 53 -6.83 -15.17 20.12
CA PRO A 53 -6.58 -16.57 20.40
C PRO A 53 -6.07 -17.38 19.19
N MET A 54 -5.99 -16.77 18.01
CA MET A 54 -5.58 -17.47 16.80
C MET A 54 -4.08 -17.71 16.79
N ASN A 55 -3.66 -18.96 16.78
CA ASN A 55 -2.26 -19.36 16.62
C ASN A 55 -1.93 -19.59 15.14
N ILE A 56 -2.11 -18.56 14.33
CA ILE A 56 -1.82 -18.56 12.89
C ILE A 56 -1.10 -17.27 12.51
N ARG A 57 -0.48 -17.25 11.34
CA ARG A 57 0.07 -16.06 10.74
C ARG A 57 -1.07 -15.09 10.40
N LYS A 58 -1.11 -13.93 11.07
CA LYS A 58 -2.12 -12.90 10.88
C LYS A 58 -1.62 -11.91 9.84
N VAL A 59 -2.27 -11.84 8.70
CA VAL A 59 -1.85 -10.98 7.59
C VAL A 59 -2.95 -9.99 7.25
N ALA A 60 -2.53 -8.76 6.97
CA ALA A 60 -3.33 -7.70 6.39
C ALA A 60 -2.68 -7.20 5.10
N VAL A 61 -3.44 -7.10 4.01
CA VAL A 61 -2.98 -6.62 2.72
C VAL A 61 -3.70 -5.33 2.33
N PHE A 62 -2.98 -4.42 1.70
CA PHE A 62 -3.45 -3.09 1.34
C PHE A 62 -3.06 -2.75 -0.09
N ASP A 63 -3.95 -2.12 -0.82
CA ASP A 63 -3.55 -1.28 -1.94
C ASP A 63 -2.86 -0.01 -1.43
N CYS A 64 -2.15 0.72 -2.29
CA CYS A 64 -1.43 1.93 -1.91
C CYS A 64 -2.16 3.21 -2.34
N ASP A 65 -2.26 3.45 -3.65
CA ASP A 65 -2.81 4.70 -4.20
C ASP A 65 -4.34 4.78 -4.03
N GLY A 66 -4.81 5.75 -3.27
CA GLY A 66 -6.21 5.90 -2.90
C GLY A 66 -6.64 5.07 -1.69
N THR A 67 -5.74 4.22 -1.15
CA THR A 67 -5.99 3.39 0.04
C THR A 67 -5.13 3.80 1.23
N LEU A 68 -3.82 3.87 1.08
CA LEU A 68 -2.88 4.36 2.10
C LEU A 68 -2.45 5.79 1.80
N LEU A 69 -2.16 6.07 0.55
CA LEU A 69 -1.66 7.33 0.02
C LEU A 69 -2.74 8.00 -0.84
N GLY A 70 -2.98 9.28 -0.65
CA GLY A 70 -3.89 10.07 -1.50
C GLY A 70 -3.43 10.08 -2.95
N GLN A 71 -4.38 9.89 -3.87
CA GLN A 71 -4.13 9.77 -5.30
C GLN A 71 -4.53 11.03 -6.10
N VAL A 72 -5.08 12.05 -5.44
CA VAL A 72 -5.52 13.30 -6.07
C VAL A 72 -4.41 14.35 -5.92
N PRO A 73 -4.05 15.09 -6.96
CA PRO A 73 -4.66 15.11 -8.30
C PRO A 73 -4.11 14.04 -9.24
N TYR A 74 -2.95 13.43 -8.94
CA TYR A 74 -2.26 12.48 -9.81
C TYR A 74 -1.68 11.33 -8.99
N TYR A 75 -1.46 10.19 -9.63
CA TYR A 75 -0.72 9.09 -9.01
C TYR A 75 0.77 9.46 -8.84
N LEU A 76 1.35 9.05 -7.71
CA LEU A 76 2.78 9.28 -7.45
C LEU A 76 3.66 8.69 -8.57
N ALA A 77 3.33 7.50 -9.06
CA ALA A 77 4.11 6.88 -10.13
C ALA A 77 4.14 7.71 -11.42
N GLU A 78 3.04 8.40 -11.76
CA GLU A 78 3.00 9.26 -12.94
C GLU A 78 3.80 10.54 -12.71
N GLU A 79 3.51 11.24 -11.62
CA GLU A 79 4.18 12.50 -11.31
C GLU A 79 5.69 12.31 -11.18
N SER A 80 6.15 11.26 -10.50
CA SER A 80 7.57 11.01 -10.29
C SER A 80 8.32 10.73 -11.59
N LEU A 81 7.77 9.89 -12.47
CA LEU A 81 8.41 9.56 -13.73
C LEU A 81 8.41 10.72 -14.72
N TYR A 82 7.31 11.47 -14.77
CA TYR A 82 7.18 12.60 -15.70
C TYR A 82 8.03 13.78 -15.27
N ASP A 83 8.11 14.06 -13.98
CA ASP A 83 8.98 15.09 -13.42
C ASP A 83 10.45 14.75 -13.63
N TYR A 84 10.81 13.49 -13.39
CA TYR A 84 12.17 13.01 -13.66
C TYR A 84 12.54 13.15 -15.15
N ALA A 85 11.61 12.83 -16.05
CA ALA A 85 11.83 12.97 -17.49
C ALA A 85 11.99 14.42 -17.92
N GLU A 86 11.16 15.33 -17.42
CA GLU A 86 11.27 16.76 -17.67
C GLU A 86 12.65 17.31 -17.23
N LYS A 87 13.11 16.90 -16.04
CA LYS A 87 14.39 17.36 -15.47
C LYS A 87 15.62 16.75 -16.16
N ASN A 88 15.52 15.47 -16.58
CA ASN A 88 16.71 14.70 -16.97
C ASN A 88 16.82 14.37 -18.46
N TYR A 89 15.70 14.34 -19.20
CA TYR A 89 15.70 13.90 -20.61
C TYR A 89 15.21 14.96 -21.60
N LYS A 90 14.42 15.93 -21.18
CA LYS A 90 13.90 16.99 -22.05
C LYS A 90 15.01 17.76 -22.73
N GLY A 91 14.89 17.90 -24.05
CA GLY A 91 15.84 18.68 -24.88
C GLY A 91 17.20 18.02 -25.09
N LYS A 92 17.47 16.83 -24.52
CA LYS A 92 18.69 16.08 -24.79
C LYS A 92 18.65 15.44 -26.18
N THR A 93 19.84 15.30 -26.81
CA THR A 93 19.98 14.85 -28.20
C THR A 93 20.38 13.39 -28.34
N ASP A 94 20.89 12.76 -27.25
CA ASP A 94 21.26 11.36 -27.26
C ASP A 94 20.03 10.44 -27.40
N LYS A 95 20.26 9.25 -27.93
CA LYS A 95 19.20 8.28 -28.27
C LYS A 95 18.39 7.88 -27.03
N VAL A 96 19.07 7.56 -25.92
CA VAL A 96 18.42 7.06 -24.70
C VAL A 96 17.47 8.12 -24.12
N SER A 97 17.93 9.35 -23.99
CA SER A 97 17.12 10.46 -23.48
C SER A 97 15.89 10.72 -24.36
N LYS A 98 16.04 10.67 -25.68
CA LYS A 98 14.92 10.83 -26.62
C LYS A 98 13.88 9.71 -26.46
N GLU A 99 14.32 8.46 -26.40
CA GLU A 99 13.44 7.31 -26.21
C GLU A 99 12.71 7.38 -24.86
N LYS A 100 13.40 7.68 -23.77
CA LYS A 100 12.79 7.82 -22.43
C LYS A 100 11.78 8.97 -22.37
N TYR A 101 12.13 10.13 -22.95
CA TYR A 101 11.19 11.26 -22.99
C TYR A 101 9.96 10.99 -23.86
N ALA A 102 10.12 10.28 -24.96
CA ALA A 102 8.98 9.88 -25.82
C ALA A 102 7.98 8.93 -25.12
N LEU A 103 8.48 8.11 -24.17
CA LEU A 103 7.57 7.25 -23.37
C LEU A 103 6.60 8.07 -22.53
N VAL A 104 6.95 9.26 -22.04
CA VAL A 104 6.03 10.10 -21.25
C VAL A 104 4.80 10.46 -22.07
N SER A 105 4.99 11.01 -23.30
CA SER A 105 3.88 11.39 -24.17
C SER A 105 2.98 10.20 -24.53
N LYS A 106 3.59 9.00 -24.61
CA LYS A 106 2.88 7.75 -24.89
C LYS A 106 2.05 7.32 -23.68
N MET A 107 2.66 7.24 -22.49
CA MET A 107 2.00 6.79 -21.24
C MET A 107 0.79 7.64 -20.84
N ILE A 108 0.78 8.95 -21.16
CA ILE A 108 -0.33 9.84 -20.83
C ILE A 108 -1.64 9.40 -21.51
N ASN A 109 -1.55 8.78 -22.69
CA ASN A 109 -2.70 8.42 -23.52
C ASN A 109 -3.01 6.91 -23.52
N GLU A 110 -2.28 6.11 -22.75
CA GLU A 110 -2.42 4.65 -22.75
C GLU A 110 -3.44 4.14 -21.73
N ASP A 111 -3.93 2.93 -21.98
CA ASP A 111 -4.64 2.11 -21.00
C ASP A 111 -3.68 1.66 -19.88
N ALA A 112 -4.22 1.13 -18.79
CA ALA A 112 -3.45 0.75 -17.61
C ALA A 112 -2.38 -0.33 -17.90
N ILE A 113 -2.69 -1.32 -18.74
CA ILE A 113 -1.77 -2.44 -19.05
C ILE A 113 -0.60 -1.95 -19.90
N SER A 114 -0.89 -1.14 -20.91
CA SER A 114 0.14 -0.55 -21.79
C SER A 114 1.06 0.38 -21.00
N ARG A 115 0.47 1.19 -20.13
CA ARG A 115 1.20 2.12 -19.25
C ARG A 115 2.11 1.39 -18.27
N GLU A 116 1.68 0.26 -17.72
CA GLU A 116 2.51 -0.58 -16.87
C GLU A 116 3.81 -0.99 -17.56
N ARG A 117 3.71 -1.51 -18.79
CA ARG A 117 4.87 -1.91 -19.60
C ARG A 117 5.81 -0.73 -19.89
N ASP A 118 5.25 0.42 -20.21
CA ASP A 118 6.06 1.58 -20.57
C ASP A 118 6.68 2.26 -19.34
N ARG A 119 6.07 2.17 -18.16
CA ARG A 119 6.72 2.50 -16.88
C ARG A 119 7.95 1.62 -16.61
N VAL A 120 7.85 0.32 -16.86
CA VAL A 120 8.98 -0.61 -16.74
C VAL A 120 10.09 -0.27 -17.74
N LYS A 121 9.76 -0.01 -19.01
CA LYS A 121 10.74 0.45 -20.02
C LYS A 121 11.38 1.78 -19.62
N PHE A 122 10.61 2.68 -19.02
CA PHE A 122 11.14 3.95 -18.54
C PHE A 122 12.20 3.74 -17.45
N LEU A 123 11.96 2.83 -16.52
CA LEU A 123 12.92 2.53 -15.43
C LEU A 123 14.08 1.66 -15.87
N SER A 124 13.99 0.93 -17.00
CA SER A 124 15.06 0.06 -17.48
C SER A 124 16.36 0.82 -17.70
N GLY A 125 17.50 0.19 -17.38
CA GLY A 125 18.83 0.80 -17.45
C GLY A 125 19.20 1.67 -16.25
N LEU A 126 18.26 1.99 -15.35
CA LEU A 126 18.57 2.57 -14.03
C LEU A 126 18.99 1.47 -13.05
N THR A 127 19.65 1.83 -11.95
CA THR A 127 19.80 0.93 -10.81
C THR A 127 18.52 0.93 -9.96
N PRO A 128 18.29 -0.10 -9.13
CA PRO A 128 17.21 -0.10 -8.16
C PRO A 128 17.22 1.15 -7.26
N GLU A 129 18.39 1.57 -6.80
CA GLU A 129 18.54 2.73 -5.93
C GLU A 129 18.19 4.05 -6.65
N GLU A 130 18.50 4.15 -7.96
CA GLU A 130 18.09 5.30 -8.77
C GLU A 130 16.55 5.35 -8.92
N ALA A 131 15.91 4.22 -9.18
CA ALA A 131 14.45 4.13 -9.27
C ALA A 131 13.78 4.43 -7.92
N GLN A 132 14.28 3.87 -6.82
CA GLN A 132 13.77 4.19 -5.48
C GLN A 132 13.88 5.68 -5.16
N ARG A 133 14.97 6.33 -5.56
CA ARG A 133 15.16 7.77 -5.35
C ARG A 133 14.14 8.59 -6.13
N ILE A 134 13.82 8.22 -7.36
CA ILE A 134 12.80 8.92 -8.16
C ILE A 134 11.46 8.96 -7.43
N GLY A 135 11.01 7.83 -6.87
CA GLY A 135 9.77 7.78 -6.11
C GLY A 135 9.84 8.55 -4.80
N ASP A 136 10.94 8.37 -4.06
CA ASP A 136 11.17 8.97 -2.74
C ASP A 136 11.26 10.51 -2.82
N ASP A 137 12.02 11.04 -3.77
CA ASP A 137 12.14 12.49 -3.98
C ASP A 137 10.78 13.11 -4.31
N CYS A 138 10.00 12.48 -5.18
CA CYS A 138 8.64 12.93 -5.51
C CYS A 138 7.70 12.85 -4.30
N PHE A 139 7.81 11.78 -3.51
CA PHE A 139 7.03 11.64 -2.28
C PHE A 139 7.31 12.79 -1.32
N HIS A 140 8.56 13.05 -1.00
CA HIS A 140 8.93 14.13 -0.07
C HIS A 140 8.60 15.53 -0.60
N GLU A 141 8.70 15.76 -1.91
CA GLU A 141 8.36 17.05 -2.52
C GLU A 141 6.85 17.30 -2.54
N LYS A 142 6.04 16.29 -2.87
CA LYS A 142 4.64 16.48 -3.24
C LYS A 142 3.62 15.65 -2.45
N TYR A 143 4.00 14.52 -1.84
CA TYR A 143 3.07 13.55 -1.26
C TYR A 143 3.25 13.29 0.24
N GLN A 144 4.24 13.86 0.92
CA GLN A 144 4.54 13.55 2.33
C GLN A 144 3.35 13.75 3.28
N ASN A 145 2.43 14.67 2.97
CA ASN A 145 1.23 14.96 3.76
C ASN A 145 -0.02 14.23 3.26
N LYS A 146 0.12 13.33 2.28
CA LYS A 146 -1.02 12.66 1.64
C LYS A 146 -1.31 11.26 2.15
N PHE A 147 -0.57 10.76 3.12
CA PHE A 147 -1.01 9.56 3.82
C PHE A 147 -2.28 9.82 4.62
N TYR A 148 -3.26 8.95 4.47
CA TYR A 148 -4.51 9.07 5.20
C TYR A 148 -4.30 8.78 6.69
N PRO A 149 -4.61 9.73 7.61
CA PRO A 149 -4.40 9.55 9.04
C PRO A 149 -5.13 8.33 9.61
N GLN A 150 -6.35 8.06 9.11
CA GLN A 150 -7.13 6.91 9.53
C GLN A 150 -6.43 5.59 9.18
N MET A 151 -5.80 5.51 8.02
CA MET A 151 -5.10 4.31 7.60
C MET A 151 -3.79 4.12 8.36
N LYS A 152 -3.08 5.21 8.71
CA LYS A 152 -1.94 5.13 9.65
C LYS A 152 -2.38 4.57 11.01
N ALA A 153 -3.50 5.05 11.54
CA ALA A 153 -4.06 4.56 12.80
C ALA A 153 -4.51 3.09 12.71
N LEU A 154 -5.10 2.69 11.57
CA LEU A 154 -5.49 1.30 11.32
C LEU A 154 -4.26 0.37 11.26
N LEU A 155 -3.21 0.76 10.54
CA LEU A 155 -1.94 0.01 10.49
C LEU A 155 -1.33 -0.17 11.89
N ALA A 156 -1.32 0.88 12.70
CA ALA A 156 -0.83 0.83 14.07
C ALA A 156 -1.65 -0.16 14.94
N ASN A 157 -2.99 -0.13 14.83
CA ASN A 157 -3.86 -1.07 15.52
C ASN A 157 -3.58 -2.52 15.08
N LEU A 158 -3.58 -2.79 13.77
CA LEU A 158 -3.32 -4.13 13.24
C LEU A 158 -2.00 -4.70 13.74
N ARG A 159 -0.92 -3.92 13.68
CA ARG A 159 0.40 -4.32 14.19
C ARG A 159 0.40 -4.57 15.69
N ASN A 160 -0.31 -3.74 16.47
CA ASN A 160 -0.47 -3.96 17.90
C ASN A 160 -1.16 -5.30 18.20
N PHE A 161 -2.06 -5.76 17.33
CA PHE A 161 -2.71 -7.07 17.42
C PHE A 161 -1.94 -8.21 16.74
N GLY A 162 -0.68 -7.96 16.36
CA GLY A 162 0.23 -8.97 15.81
C GLY A 162 0.02 -9.27 14.33
N PHE A 163 -0.58 -8.37 13.57
CA PHE A 163 -0.70 -8.52 12.13
C PHE A 163 0.59 -8.14 11.42
N GLU A 164 0.98 -8.97 10.49
CA GLU A 164 1.92 -8.67 9.44
C GLU A 164 1.20 -7.87 8.35
N THR A 165 1.76 -6.74 7.93
CA THR A 165 1.13 -5.84 6.97
C THR A 165 1.89 -5.82 5.65
N TRP A 166 1.15 -5.85 4.53
CA TRP A 166 1.67 -5.88 3.16
C TRP A 166 1.01 -4.82 2.28
N VAL A 167 1.77 -4.24 1.37
CA VAL A 167 1.25 -3.39 0.29
C VAL A 167 1.29 -4.17 -1.01
N ILE A 168 0.22 -4.09 -1.81
CA ILE A 168 0.13 -4.68 -3.15
C ILE A 168 -0.40 -3.61 -4.11
N SER A 169 0.51 -2.96 -4.84
CA SER A 169 0.23 -1.83 -5.70
C SER A 169 0.46 -2.16 -7.17
N ALA A 170 -0.41 -1.67 -8.06
CA ALA A 170 -0.23 -1.74 -9.51
C ALA A 170 0.83 -0.76 -10.05
N SER A 171 1.52 -0.06 -9.18
CA SER A 171 2.62 0.84 -9.52
C SER A 171 3.97 0.11 -9.47
N PRO A 172 5.02 0.62 -10.15
CA PRO A 172 6.36 0.04 -10.05
C PRO A 172 6.85 -0.01 -8.61
N GLU A 173 7.23 -1.20 -8.14
CA GLU A 173 7.59 -1.48 -6.75
C GLU A 173 8.65 -0.52 -6.20
N LEU A 174 9.72 -0.33 -6.95
CA LEU A 174 10.86 0.48 -6.53
C LEU A 174 10.50 1.96 -6.27
N LEU A 175 9.49 2.49 -6.96
CA LEU A 175 9.02 3.87 -6.71
C LEU A 175 8.33 4.02 -5.35
N TYR A 176 7.83 2.92 -4.77
CA TYR A 176 6.99 2.93 -3.55
C TYR A 176 7.70 2.37 -2.32
N GLN A 177 8.71 1.51 -2.50
CA GLN A 177 9.35 0.80 -1.38
C GLN A 177 9.88 1.73 -0.32
N ARG A 178 10.71 2.71 -0.68
CA ARG A 178 11.45 3.50 0.31
C ARG A 178 10.54 4.27 1.25
N PHE A 179 9.61 5.05 0.73
CA PHE A 179 8.73 5.83 1.59
C PHE A 179 7.70 4.97 2.34
N CYS A 180 7.24 3.84 1.77
CA CYS A 180 6.40 2.89 2.52
C CYS A 180 7.13 2.30 3.72
N VAL A 181 8.42 1.99 3.59
CA VAL A 181 9.25 1.50 4.68
C VAL A 181 9.46 2.60 5.73
N GLN A 182 9.89 3.78 5.30
CA GLN A 182 10.29 4.86 6.20
C GLN A 182 9.10 5.49 6.93
N GLU A 183 8.00 5.75 6.23
CA GLU A 183 6.88 6.53 6.75
C GLU A 183 5.74 5.68 7.31
N LEU A 184 5.57 4.47 6.79
CA LEU A 184 4.51 3.56 7.22
C LEU A 184 5.02 2.33 7.96
N GLY A 185 6.34 2.11 8.02
CA GLY A 185 6.95 1.02 8.77
C GLY A 185 6.68 -0.36 8.18
N PHE A 186 6.51 -0.48 6.87
CA PHE A 186 6.49 -1.77 6.19
C PHE A 186 7.90 -2.37 6.14
N GLN A 187 8.01 -3.69 6.06
CA GLN A 187 9.26 -4.33 5.65
C GLN A 187 9.42 -4.14 4.13
N GLU A 188 10.65 -4.06 3.64
CA GLU A 188 10.89 -3.78 2.22
C GLU A 188 10.30 -4.85 1.31
N ASP A 189 10.45 -6.12 1.67
CA ASP A 189 9.89 -7.27 0.96
C ASP A 189 8.37 -7.42 1.11
N HIS A 190 7.74 -6.64 1.99
CA HIS A 190 6.28 -6.53 2.13
C HIS A 190 5.66 -5.44 1.26
N VAL A 191 6.45 -4.70 0.51
CA VAL A 191 5.96 -3.74 -0.49
C VAL A 191 6.07 -4.39 -1.86
N ILE A 192 4.95 -4.87 -2.36
CA ILE A 192 4.84 -5.54 -3.66
C ILE A 192 4.27 -4.56 -4.68
N GLY A 193 4.98 -4.40 -5.77
CA GLY A 193 4.56 -3.65 -6.94
C GLY A 193 4.90 -4.39 -8.22
N VAL A 194 4.79 -3.69 -9.35
CA VAL A 194 5.29 -4.21 -10.61
C VAL A 194 6.81 -4.36 -10.53
N LYS A 195 7.27 -5.60 -10.65
CA LYS A 195 8.68 -5.97 -10.51
C LYS A 195 9.34 -6.11 -11.86
N SER A 196 10.62 -5.74 -11.93
CA SER A 196 11.49 -6.02 -13.06
C SER A 196 12.74 -6.76 -12.60
N PRO A 197 13.23 -7.75 -13.35
CA PRO A 197 14.52 -8.39 -13.05
C PRO A 197 15.65 -7.38 -13.12
N VAL A 198 16.66 -7.58 -12.29
CA VAL A 198 17.92 -6.82 -12.32
C VAL A 198 18.96 -7.69 -13.04
N SER A 199 19.62 -7.13 -14.04
CA SER A 199 20.67 -7.78 -14.80
C SER A 199 21.98 -7.90 -14.01
N GLN A 200 22.95 -8.67 -14.51
CA GLN A 200 24.22 -8.88 -13.82
C GLN A 200 25.05 -7.61 -13.60
N ASP A 201 24.83 -6.59 -14.43
CA ASP A 201 25.46 -5.26 -14.29
C ASP A 201 24.70 -4.33 -13.32
N GLY A 202 23.73 -4.87 -12.56
CA GLY A 202 22.98 -4.13 -11.56
C GLY A 202 21.92 -3.19 -12.11
N LYS A 203 21.51 -3.37 -13.38
CA LYS A 203 20.51 -2.50 -14.02
C LYS A 203 19.14 -3.18 -14.12
N ILE A 204 18.08 -2.40 -13.92
CA ILE A 204 16.70 -2.81 -14.15
C ILE A 204 16.53 -3.16 -15.63
N THR A 205 15.90 -4.30 -15.92
CA THR A 205 15.56 -4.71 -17.29
C THR A 205 14.21 -4.13 -17.72
N ASP A 206 13.87 -4.28 -19.00
CA ASP A 206 12.55 -3.92 -19.56
C ASP A 206 11.52 -5.03 -19.46
N GLN A 207 11.82 -6.09 -18.70
CA GLN A 207 10.95 -7.24 -18.50
C GLN A 207 10.10 -7.09 -17.23
N ILE A 208 8.88 -7.63 -17.25
CA ILE A 208 8.01 -7.70 -16.06
C ILE A 208 8.12 -9.11 -15.45
N THR A 209 8.31 -9.16 -14.14
CA THR A 209 8.24 -10.41 -13.36
C THR A 209 6.79 -10.66 -12.97
N PHE A 210 6.27 -11.84 -13.32
CA PHE A 210 4.91 -12.24 -12.97
C PHE A 210 4.87 -13.03 -11.65
N PRO A 211 3.73 -12.95 -10.91
CA PRO A 211 2.53 -12.19 -11.22
C PRO A 211 2.74 -10.68 -11.08
N SER A 212 2.10 -9.90 -11.98
CA SER A 212 2.06 -8.45 -11.89
C SER A 212 0.78 -8.01 -11.18
N PRO A 213 0.83 -7.08 -10.22
CA PRO A 213 -0.30 -6.72 -9.35
C PRO A 213 -1.33 -5.79 -10.01
N GLN A 214 -1.80 -6.17 -11.20
CA GLN A 214 -2.90 -5.53 -11.90
C GLN A 214 -4.15 -6.41 -11.83
N ASP A 215 -5.27 -5.89 -11.35
CA ASP A 215 -6.55 -6.61 -11.22
C ASP A 215 -6.39 -8.01 -10.57
N GLN A 216 -6.66 -9.09 -11.33
CA GLN A 216 -6.47 -10.48 -10.90
C GLN A 216 -5.05 -10.74 -10.38
N GLY A 217 -4.04 -10.11 -10.97
CA GLY A 217 -2.65 -10.24 -10.57
C GLY A 217 -2.39 -9.81 -9.11
N LYS A 218 -3.20 -8.91 -8.53
CA LYS A 218 -3.11 -8.59 -7.09
C LYS A 218 -3.41 -9.80 -6.21
N ALA A 219 -4.42 -10.60 -6.55
CA ALA A 219 -4.71 -11.85 -5.84
C ALA A 219 -3.61 -12.89 -6.06
N GLU A 220 -3.07 -12.98 -7.27
CA GLU A 220 -1.94 -13.87 -7.58
C GLU A 220 -0.68 -13.49 -6.78
N CYS A 221 -0.42 -12.19 -6.58
CA CYS A 221 0.64 -11.70 -5.69
C CYS A 221 0.42 -12.14 -4.24
N VAL A 222 -0.82 -12.11 -3.72
CA VAL A 222 -1.13 -12.64 -2.39
C VAL A 222 -0.72 -14.12 -2.29
N TYR A 223 -1.13 -14.94 -3.25
CA TYR A 223 -0.81 -16.37 -3.22
C TYR A 223 0.68 -16.67 -3.42
N THR A 224 1.36 -15.88 -4.25
CA THR A 224 2.75 -16.12 -4.63
C THR A 224 3.75 -15.59 -3.61
N PHE A 225 3.56 -14.37 -3.14
CA PHE A 225 4.52 -13.68 -2.29
C PHE A 225 4.13 -13.71 -0.81
N VAL A 226 2.88 -13.41 -0.48
CA VAL A 226 2.38 -13.44 0.91
C VAL A 226 2.21 -14.88 1.39
N LYS A 227 1.81 -15.81 0.53
CA LYS A 227 1.72 -17.26 0.76
C LYS A 227 0.76 -17.66 1.90
N THR A 228 -0.20 -16.81 2.19
CA THR A 228 -1.31 -17.11 3.10
C THR A 228 -2.51 -16.26 2.74
N ARG A 229 -3.70 -16.73 3.10
CA ARG A 229 -4.91 -15.90 2.94
C ARG A 229 -4.93 -14.85 4.04
N PRO A 230 -5.07 -13.55 3.71
CA PRO A 230 -5.11 -12.50 4.71
C PRO A 230 -6.40 -12.61 5.55
N LEU A 231 -6.30 -12.18 6.80
CA LEU A 231 -7.45 -11.96 7.67
C LEU A 231 -8.08 -10.59 7.45
N PHE A 232 -7.32 -9.65 6.87
CA PHE A 232 -7.77 -8.31 6.56
C PHE A 232 -7.28 -7.88 5.17
N ALA A 233 -8.13 -7.22 4.40
CA ALA A 233 -7.75 -6.63 3.12
C ALA A 233 -8.40 -5.26 2.95
N ALA A 234 -7.67 -4.30 2.39
CA ALA A 234 -8.19 -2.96 2.10
C ALA A 234 -7.82 -2.49 0.70
N GLY A 235 -8.76 -1.82 0.05
CA GLY A 235 -8.62 -1.22 -1.26
C GLY A 235 -9.59 -0.06 -1.46
N ASN A 236 -9.56 0.60 -2.61
CA ASN A 236 -10.41 1.74 -2.91
C ASN A 236 -11.14 1.65 -4.27
N SER A 237 -10.75 0.71 -5.10
CA SER A 237 -11.21 0.64 -6.49
C SER A 237 -11.65 -0.76 -6.92
N ARG A 238 -12.16 -0.86 -8.16
CA ARG A 238 -12.44 -2.15 -8.80
C ARG A 238 -11.17 -3.00 -8.91
N GLY A 239 -10.02 -2.38 -9.17
CA GLY A 239 -8.74 -3.08 -9.31
C GLY A 239 -8.30 -3.88 -8.07
N ASP A 240 -8.92 -3.64 -6.92
CA ASP A 240 -8.61 -4.31 -5.65
C ASP A 240 -9.55 -5.49 -5.35
N MET A 241 -10.58 -5.70 -6.19
CA MET A 241 -11.65 -6.65 -5.92
C MET A 241 -11.11 -8.06 -5.68
N GLU A 242 -10.24 -8.54 -6.53
CA GLU A 242 -9.69 -9.89 -6.45
C GLU A 242 -8.77 -10.05 -5.22
N MET A 243 -7.94 -9.06 -4.93
CA MET A 243 -7.12 -9.03 -3.71
C MET A 243 -8.01 -9.05 -2.46
N MET A 244 -9.00 -8.18 -2.39
CA MET A 244 -9.91 -8.11 -1.24
C MET A 244 -10.68 -9.42 -1.05
N ASN A 245 -11.05 -10.10 -2.13
CA ASN A 245 -11.71 -11.41 -2.08
C ASN A 245 -10.79 -12.56 -1.62
N THR A 246 -9.48 -12.35 -1.53
CA THR A 246 -8.60 -13.33 -0.89
C THR A 246 -8.75 -13.34 0.63
N SER A 247 -9.25 -12.25 1.23
CA SER A 247 -9.45 -12.16 2.69
C SER A 247 -10.49 -13.15 3.18
N VAL A 248 -10.16 -13.86 4.26
CA VAL A 248 -11.09 -14.76 4.97
C VAL A 248 -11.75 -14.11 6.18
N GLY A 249 -11.36 -12.88 6.49
CA GLY A 249 -11.90 -12.11 7.62
C GLY A 249 -12.55 -10.81 7.16
N LEU A 250 -12.09 -9.71 7.69
CA LEU A 250 -12.68 -8.40 7.44
C LEU A 250 -12.07 -7.73 6.20
N LYS A 251 -12.86 -6.92 5.53
CA LYS A 251 -12.46 -6.09 4.39
C LYS A 251 -12.76 -4.62 4.67
N LEU A 252 -12.01 -3.74 4.05
CA LEU A 252 -12.25 -2.29 4.08
C LEU A 252 -12.20 -1.75 2.65
N MET A 253 -13.28 -1.12 2.23
CA MET A 253 -13.34 -0.37 0.99
C MET A 253 -13.35 1.12 1.31
N LEU A 254 -12.30 1.82 0.88
CA LEU A 254 -12.10 3.24 1.17
C LEU A 254 -12.49 4.10 -0.03
N ASN A 255 -13.28 5.16 0.19
CA ASN A 255 -13.69 6.08 -0.87
C ASN A 255 -14.22 5.39 -2.16
N PRO A 256 -15.12 4.39 -2.09
CA PRO A 256 -15.56 3.65 -3.27
C PRO A 256 -16.31 4.54 -4.26
N ASP A 257 -16.09 4.31 -5.56
CA ASP A 257 -16.89 4.95 -6.61
C ASP A 257 -18.36 4.48 -6.54
N ASP A 258 -19.27 5.43 -6.46
CA ASP A 258 -20.73 5.20 -6.54
C ASP A 258 -21.38 5.78 -7.81
N THR A 259 -20.58 6.11 -8.80
CA THR A 259 -21.06 6.76 -10.02
C THR A 259 -21.05 5.85 -11.24
N LYS A 260 -20.10 4.93 -11.33
CA LYS A 260 -19.87 4.11 -12.52
C LYS A 260 -20.06 2.62 -12.24
N PRO A 261 -21.12 2.00 -12.76
CA PRO A 261 -21.27 0.55 -12.72
C PRO A 261 -20.14 -0.15 -13.49
N ASN A 262 -19.71 -1.30 -12.97
CA ASN A 262 -18.68 -2.13 -13.58
C ASN A 262 -19.20 -3.56 -13.82
N LYS A 263 -18.92 -4.11 -15.00
CA LYS A 263 -19.36 -5.46 -15.40
C LYS A 263 -18.84 -6.56 -14.46
N ASP A 264 -17.61 -6.43 -14.01
CA ASP A 264 -16.97 -7.42 -13.13
C ASP A 264 -17.55 -7.37 -11.70
N MET A 265 -18.20 -6.27 -11.36
CA MET A 265 -18.96 -6.07 -10.13
C MET A 265 -20.47 -6.25 -10.34
N LYS A 266 -20.87 -7.18 -11.20
CA LYS A 266 -22.29 -7.48 -11.52
C LYS A 266 -23.09 -6.28 -12.01
N ASN A 267 -22.46 -5.38 -12.76
CA ASN A 267 -23.01 -4.09 -13.21
C ASN A 267 -23.44 -3.16 -12.06
N MET A 268 -22.82 -3.30 -10.89
CA MET A 268 -22.97 -2.38 -9.76
C MET A 268 -21.80 -1.41 -9.69
N THR A 269 -21.97 -0.29 -8.98
CA THR A 269 -20.88 0.58 -8.57
C THR A 269 -20.02 -0.15 -7.53
N ALA A 270 -18.76 0.27 -7.33
CA ALA A 270 -17.89 -0.33 -6.32
C ALA A 270 -18.54 -0.28 -4.94
N LYS A 271 -19.16 0.84 -4.55
CA LYS A 271 -19.89 0.99 -3.30
C LYS A 271 -20.98 -0.06 -3.16
N LYS A 272 -21.92 -0.11 -4.10
CA LYS A 272 -23.07 -1.04 -4.07
C LYS A 272 -22.65 -2.51 -4.07
N TYR A 273 -21.57 -2.83 -4.75
CA TYR A 273 -21.02 -4.19 -4.77
C TYR A 273 -20.54 -4.61 -3.37
N TRP A 274 -19.75 -3.76 -2.72
CA TRP A 274 -19.18 -4.06 -1.42
C TRP A 274 -20.18 -3.91 -0.25
N GLU A 275 -21.23 -3.12 -0.38
CA GLU A 275 -22.36 -3.08 0.57
C GLU A 275 -23.05 -4.43 0.72
N GLN A 276 -22.94 -5.33 -0.27
CA GLN A 276 -23.52 -6.67 -0.18
C GLN A 276 -22.69 -7.66 0.64
N ASP A 277 -21.44 -7.34 0.95
CA ASP A 277 -20.58 -8.20 1.77
C ASP A 277 -20.68 -7.77 3.25
N PRO A 278 -21.28 -8.60 4.13
CA PRO A 278 -21.42 -8.28 5.54
C PRO A 278 -20.05 -8.15 6.25
N ASN A 279 -18.99 -8.70 5.66
CA ASN A 279 -17.62 -8.58 6.16
C ASN A 279 -16.84 -7.42 5.54
N CYS A 280 -17.49 -6.57 4.76
CA CYS A 280 -16.88 -5.35 4.26
C CYS A 280 -17.32 -4.14 5.10
N ILE A 281 -16.37 -3.30 5.44
CA ILE A 281 -16.59 -1.95 5.95
C ILE A 281 -16.42 -1.01 4.76
N ILE A 282 -17.30 -0.01 4.64
CA ILE A 282 -17.13 1.09 3.71
C ILE A 282 -16.87 2.33 4.55
N GLU A 283 -15.75 2.99 4.27
CA GLU A 283 -15.36 4.22 4.95
C GLU A 283 -14.82 5.26 3.97
N TYR A 284 -14.74 6.46 4.47
CA TYR A 284 -14.32 7.60 3.70
C TYR A 284 -13.19 8.33 4.41
N THR A 285 -12.31 8.92 3.61
CA THR A 285 -11.28 9.83 4.07
C THR A 285 -11.08 10.94 3.04
N ARG A 286 -10.63 12.08 3.51
CA ARG A 286 -10.42 13.22 2.63
C ARG A 286 -9.17 13.03 1.79
N ASP A 287 -9.33 13.08 0.48
CA ASP A 287 -8.23 13.13 -0.48
C ASP A 287 -8.36 14.39 -1.34
N VAL A 288 -7.47 15.32 -1.15
CA VAL A 288 -7.47 16.61 -1.85
C VAL A 288 -6.12 16.88 -2.47
N PRO A 289 -6.08 17.63 -3.58
CA PRO A 289 -4.82 18.07 -4.15
C PRO A 289 -4.08 18.96 -3.12
N GLU A 290 -2.74 18.84 -3.12
CA GLU A 290 -1.88 19.79 -2.40
C GLU A 290 -1.89 21.12 -3.17
N ASP A 291 -2.52 22.15 -2.60
CA ASP A 291 -2.56 23.47 -3.20
C ASP A 291 -1.15 24.09 -3.26
N GLY A 292 -0.88 24.76 -4.37
CA GLY A 292 0.40 25.45 -4.59
C GLY A 292 1.57 24.56 -5.01
N LYS A 293 1.39 23.24 -5.13
CA LYS A 293 2.40 22.35 -5.69
C LYS A 293 2.52 22.52 -7.20
N ASP A 294 3.73 22.40 -7.70
CA ASP A 294 4.05 22.48 -9.13
C ASP A 294 3.96 21.07 -9.76
N TRP A 295 2.77 20.71 -10.23
CA TRP A 295 2.51 19.39 -10.80
C TRP A 295 2.98 19.30 -12.26
N THR A 296 3.92 18.41 -12.53
CA THR A 296 4.40 18.11 -13.90
C THR A 296 3.30 17.45 -14.73
N CYS A 297 2.52 16.55 -14.15
CA CYS A 297 1.34 15.97 -14.79
C CYS A 297 0.37 17.03 -15.30
N LYS A 298 0.13 18.10 -14.54
CA LYS A 298 -0.72 19.23 -14.96
C LYS A 298 -0.15 19.95 -16.20
N LYS A 299 1.15 20.20 -16.20
CA LYS A 299 1.82 20.86 -17.34
C LYS A 299 1.74 20.02 -18.63
N LEU A 300 1.76 18.70 -18.47
CA LEU A 300 1.69 17.74 -19.57
C LEU A 300 0.25 17.39 -19.97
N GLY A 301 -0.77 17.98 -19.32
CA GLY A 301 -2.18 17.76 -19.65
C GLY A 301 -2.73 16.40 -19.19
N VAL A 302 -2.10 15.76 -18.21
CA VAL A 302 -2.63 14.52 -17.62
C VAL A 302 -3.97 14.80 -16.97
N LYS A 303 -4.91 13.89 -17.16
CA LYS A 303 -6.24 13.99 -16.55
C LYS A 303 -6.16 13.86 -15.03
N VAL A 304 -6.79 14.79 -14.32
CA VAL A 304 -6.89 14.76 -12.87
C VAL A 304 -7.69 13.54 -12.40
N ASN A 305 -7.17 12.83 -11.42
CA ASN A 305 -7.92 11.78 -10.73
C ASN A 305 -9.07 12.42 -9.94
N ALA A 306 -10.26 11.85 -10.05
CA ALA A 306 -11.39 12.25 -9.24
C ALA A 306 -11.33 11.53 -7.89
N THR A 307 -11.63 12.26 -6.81
CA THR A 307 -12.06 11.62 -5.56
C THR A 307 -13.56 11.45 -5.59
N THR A 308 -14.00 10.30 -5.10
CA THR A 308 -15.39 10.08 -4.75
C THR A 308 -15.63 10.62 -3.34
N ASN A 309 -16.81 11.21 -3.11
CA ASN A 309 -17.32 11.57 -1.78
C ASN A 309 -16.58 12.65 -0.99
N VAL A 310 -15.93 13.61 -1.65
CA VAL A 310 -15.40 14.82 -0.98
C VAL A 310 -16.50 15.62 -0.25
N SER A 311 -17.76 15.45 -0.68
CA SER A 311 -18.96 16.08 -0.09
C SER A 311 -19.71 15.19 0.89
N ASP A 312 -19.26 13.96 1.16
CA ASP A 312 -19.93 13.08 2.14
C ASP A 312 -19.77 13.67 3.55
N PRO A 313 -20.87 13.91 4.28
CA PRO A 313 -20.81 14.46 5.63
C PRO A 313 -20.10 13.55 6.64
N ALA A 314 -19.93 12.27 6.33
CA ALA A 314 -19.11 11.34 7.12
C ALA A 314 -17.59 11.58 6.94
N VAL A 315 -17.18 12.31 5.92
CA VAL A 315 -15.78 12.66 5.70
C VAL A 315 -15.38 13.79 6.64
N VAL A 316 -14.67 13.45 7.69
CA VAL A 316 -14.18 14.45 8.65
C VAL A 316 -13.03 15.23 8.01
N THR A 317 -13.18 16.55 8.01
CA THR A 317 -12.07 17.47 7.70
C THR A 317 -11.09 17.49 8.88
N TYR A 318 -9.85 17.18 8.62
CA TYR A 318 -8.75 17.36 9.57
C TYR A 318 -8.17 18.76 9.48
#